data_a8140f9b59cabb93f6edd7118d5a0bea
#
_entry.id   a8140f9b59cabb93f6edd7118d5a0bea
#
_cell.length_a   1.000
_cell.length_b   1.000
_cell.length_c   1.000
_cell.angle_alpha   90.00
_cell.angle_beta   90.00
_cell.angle_gamma   90.00
#
_symmetry.space_group_name_H-M   'P 1'
#
loop_
_entity.id
_entity.type
_entity.pdbx_description
1 polymer ?
#
loop_
_entity_poly.entity_id
_entity_poly.type
_entity_poly.pdbx_seq_one_letter_code
_entity_poly.pdbx_strand_id
1 'polypeptide(L)'
;IRIYPEQGNQQISKHIYGQFAEHLGTCIYGGLWVGPESEIPNTQGYRNDVLNALKELKIPNLRWPGGCFADEYHWMDGIGPKENRPKMVNNNWGGTIEDNSFGTHEFLNLCELLGCEPYISANVGSGTVEEMAKWVEYMTSEGDSPMARLRRQNGRDKAWKVKFIGVGNESWGCGGSMRPEYYADLYRRYSTYCRNYDGNRLFKIASGASDYDYNWTETLMKNVGGRMDGISLHYYTVTGWNGSKGSATNFNKDDYYLSLLHISEPTR
;
A
#
# COMPACT_ATOMS: atom_id res chain seq x y z
N ILE A 1 22.03 9.71 -26.63
CA ILE A 1 21.36 8.44 -26.29
C ILE A 1 21.17 7.67 -27.58
N ARG A 2 21.65 6.42 -27.63
CA ARG A 2 21.36 5.49 -28.72
C ARG A 2 20.36 4.47 -28.21
N ILE A 3 19.27 4.27 -28.93
CA ILE A 3 18.24 3.30 -28.61
C ILE A 3 18.36 2.18 -29.65
N TYR A 4 18.44 0.94 -29.18
CA TYR A 4 18.51 -0.28 -29.99
C TYR A 4 17.22 -1.09 -29.79
N PRO A 5 16.13 -0.76 -30.46
CA PRO A 5 14.83 -1.41 -30.24
C PRO A 5 14.88 -2.91 -30.51
N GLU A 6 15.77 -3.36 -31.42
CA GLU A 6 15.98 -4.75 -31.79
C GLU A 6 16.60 -5.61 -30.66
N GLN A 7 17.21 -4.97 -29.67
CA GLN A 7 17.78 -5.64 -28.49
C GLN A 7 16.78 -5.72 -27.32
N GLY A 8 15.62 -5.08 -27.44
CA GLY A 8 14.55 -5.11 -26.47
C GLY A 8 13.82 -6.45 -26.48
N ASN A 9 14.19 -7.36 -25.57
CA ASN A 9 13.59 -8.69 -25.42
C ASN A 9 12.78 -8.84 -24.11
N GLN A 10 12.64 -7.79 -23.33
CA GLN A 10 11.92 -7.80 -22.07
C GLN A 10 10.75 -6.80 -22.10
N GLN A 11 9.62 -7.24 -21.60
CA GLN A 11 8.47 -6.38 -21.43
C GLN A 11 8.51 -5.72 -20.05
N ILE A 12 8.46 -4.38 -20.02
CA ILE A 12 8.32 -3.62 -18.77
C ILE A 12 6.97 -3.96 -18.14
N SER A 13 6.97 -4.32 -16.86
CA SER A 13 5.74 -4.61 -16.14
C SER A 13 4.85 -3.37 -16.06
N LYS A 14 3.56 -3.52 -16.40
CA LYS A 14 2.58 -2.43 -16.24
C LYS A 14 2.48 -1.93 -14.79
N HIS A 15 2.84 -2.75 -13.81
CA HIS A 15 2.72 -2.43 -12.39
C HIS A 15 3.66 -1.32 -11.92
N ILE A 16 4.67 -0.92 -12.71
CA ILE A 16 5.47 0.27 -12.40
C ILE A 16 4.66 1.58 -12.51
N TYR A 17 3.52 1.55 -13.18
CA TYR A 17 2.59 2.68 -13.30
C TYR A 17 1.50 2.67 -12.23
N GLY A 18 1.65 1.82 -11.22
CA GLY A 18 0.76 1.78 -10.07
C GLY A 18 0.75 3.09 -9.30
N GLN A 19 -0.35 3.31 -8.59
CA GLN A 19 -0.55 4.47 -7.74
C GLN A 19 -0.75 4.03 -6.30
N PHE A 20 -0.71 4.99 -5.37
CA PHE A 20 -1.04 4.72 -3.97
C PHE A 20 -1.97 5.80 -3.42
N ALA A 21 -2.80 5.39 -2.47
CA ALA A 21 -3.68 6.24 -1.69
C ALA A 21 -3.37 6.02 -0.22
N GLU A 22 -3.00 7.08 0.47
CA GLU A 22 -2.63 7.05 1.87
C GLU A 22 -3.53 7.94 2.70
N HIS A 23 -3.73 7.58 3.97
CA HIS A 23 -4.33 8.47 4.97
C HIS A 23 -3.32 9.57 5.34
N LEU A 24 -3.09 10.49 4.40
CA LEU A 24 -2.15 11.59 4.49
C LEU A 24 -2.80 12.86 3.95
N GLY A 25 -2.92 13.89 4.78
CA GLY A 25 -3.58 15.14 4.41
C GLY A 25 -4.99 14.88 3.87
N THR A 26 -5.28 15.41 2.71
CA THR A 26 -6.58 15.26 2.02
C THR A 26 -6.59 14.16 0.95
N CYS A 27 -5.64 13.24 0.95
CA CYS A 27 -5.59 12.22 -0.09
C CYS A 27 -6.84 11.32 -0.06
N ILE A 28 -7.27 10.90 1.13
CA ILE A 28 -8.48 10.07 1.27
C ILE A 28 -9.69 10.97 1.51
N TYR A 29 -9.83 11.54 2.72
CA TYR A 29 -11.01 12.31 3.09
C TYR A 29 -11.01 13.70 2.45
N GLY A 30 -12.10 14.01 1.71
CA GLY A 30 -12.23 15.24 0.92
C GLY A 30 -11.48 15.23 -0.42
N GLY A 31 -10.54 14.30 -0.59
CA GLY A 31 -9.83 14.02 -1.84
C GLY A 31 -10.51 12.91 -2.63
N LEU A 32 -10.10 11.67 -2.38
CA LEU A 32 -10.66 10.49 -3.05
C LEU A 32 -12.08 10.16 -2.59
N TRP A 33 -12.33 10.30 -1.28
CA TRP A 33 -13.56 9.92 -0.61
C TRP A 33 -14.27 11.13 0.01
N VAL A 34 -15.53 11.31 -0.34
CA VAL A 34 -16.40 12.37 0.22
C VAL A 34 -17.67 11.81 0.87
N GLY A 35 -17.90 10.50 0.75
CA GLY A 35 -19.12 9.86 1.19
C GLY A 35 -20.28 10.00 0.19
N PRO A 36 -21.22 9.02 0.18
CA PRO A 36 -22.30 8.98 -0.79
C PRO A 36 -23.30 10.13 -0.64
N GLU A 37 -23.44 10.66 0.57
CA GLU A 37 -24.39 11.76 0.89
C GLU A 37 -23.81 13.16 0.66
N SER A 38 -22.56 13.26 0.16
CA SER A 38 -21.91 14.54 -0.09
C SER A 38 -22.55 15.29 -1.25
N GLU A 39 -22.65 16.62 -1.13
CA GLU A 39 -23.04 17.50 -2.23
C GLU A 39 -21.97 17.59 -3.33
N ILE A 40 -20.73 17.21 -3.03
CA ILE A 40 -19.66 17.10 -4.03
C ILE A 40 -20.00 15.97 -4.99
N PRO A 41 -19.96 16.20 -6.32
CA PRO A 41 -20.25 15.17 -7.33
C PRO A 41 -19.44 13.89 -7.09
N ASN A 42 -20.14 12.80 -6.82
CA ASN A 42 -19.53 11.53 -6.47
C ASN A 42 -20.26 10.34 -7.07
N THR A 43 -19.56 9.22 -7.15
CA THR A 43 -20.09 7.90 -7.49
C THR A 43 -19.89 7.00 -6.28
N GLN A 44 -20.94 6.65 -5.57
CA GLN A 44 -20.88 5.80 -4.36
C GLN A 44 -19.97 6.35 -3.24
N GLY A 45 -19.78 7.68 -3.18
CA GLY A 45 -18.91 8.36 -2.24
C GLY A 45 -17.49 8.65 -2.76
N TYR A 46 -17.11 8.12 -3.93
CA TYR A 46 -15.85 8.45 -4.57
C TYR A 46 -16.02 9.72 -5.41
N ARG A 47 -15.17 10.67 -5.19
CA ARG A 47 -15.20 11.97 -5.88
C ARG A 47 -15.00 11.79 -7.38
N ASN A 48 -15.95 12.29 -8.20
CA ASN A 48 -16.02 11.98 -9.62
C ASN A 48 -14.82 12.48 -10.43
N ASP A 49 -14.29 13.66 -10.11
CA ASP A 49 -13.12 14.22 -10.82
C ASP A 49 -11.88 13.33 -10.60
N VAL A 50 -11.64 12.87 -9.36
CA VAL A 50 -10.53 11.97 -9.01
C VAL A 50 -10.75 10.57 -9.63
N LEU A 51 -11.95 10.02 -9.53
CA LEU A 51 -12.29 8.72 -10.09
C LEU A 51 -12.08 8.70 -11.62
N ASN A 52 -12.50 9.75 -12.30
CA ASN A 52 -12.37 9.88 -13.77
C ASN A 52 -10.90 10.03 -14.18
N ALA A 53 -10.12 10.83 -13.45
CA ALA A 53 -8.69 10.97 -13.71
C ALA A 53 -7.95 9.62 -13.55
N LEU A 54 -8.25 8.86 -12.49
CA LEU A 54 -7.66 7.54 -12.27
C LEU A 54 -8.06 6.53 -13.37
N LYS A 55 -9.30 6.60 -13.86
CA LYS A 55 -9.75 5.79 -15.01
C LYS A 55 -9.02 6.15 -16.30
N GLU A 56 -8.84 7.44 -16.57
CA GLU A 56 -8.11 7.93 -17.74
C GLU A 56 -6.64 7.49 -17.71
N LEU A 57 -6.01 7.52 -16.55
CA LEU A 57 -4.65 7.02 -16.33
C LEU A 57 -4.53 5.51 -16.50
N LYS A 58 -5.63 4.75 -16.45
CA LYS A 58 -5.66 3.27 -16.54
C LYS A 58 -4.69 2.63 -15.56
N ILE A 59 -4.72 3.09 -14.33
CA ILE A 59 -3.80 2.61 -13.30
C ILE A 59 -3.88 1.08 -13.15
N PRO A 60 -2.75 0.36 -13.14
CA PRO A 60 -2.76 -1.10 -13.08
C PRO A 60 -2.94 -1.65 -11.66
N ASN A 61 -2.59 -0.89 -10.65
CA ASN A 61 -2.78 -1.22 -9.24
C ASN A 61 -2.89 0.05 -8.39
N LEU A 62 -3.52 -0.09 -7.23
CA LEU A 62 -3.65 0.95 -6.22
C LEU A 62 -3.27 0.37 -4.86
N ARG A 63 -2.37 1.06 -4.14
CA ARG A 63 -1.91 0.68 -2.79
C ARG A 63 -2.63 1.50 -1.73
N TRP A 64 -3.06 0.83 -0.63
CA TRP A 64 -3.76 1.42 0.51
C TRP A 64 -3.52 0.54 1.77
N PRO A 65 -3.64 0.99 3.02
CA PRO A 65 -4.07 2.32 3.51
C PRO A 65 -2.95 3.35 3.63
N GLY A 66 -1.74 2.98 3.35
CA GLY A 66 -0.61 3.88 3.45
C GLY A 66 0.72 3.17 3.30
N GLY A 67 1.65 3.88 3.56
CA GLY A 67 2.84 4.26 4.22
C GLY A 67 2.82 4.02 5.73
N CYS A 68 3.38 4.97 6.45
CA CYS A 68 3.51 4.88 7.91
C CYS A 68 2.17 4.63 8.62
N PHE A 69 1.09 5.20 8.12
CA PHE A 69 -0.24 4.98 8.67
C PHE A 69 -0.65 3.49 8.67
N ALA A 70 -0.20 2.70 7.68
CA ALA A 70 -0.55 1.28 7.59
C ALA A 70 -0.10 0.47 8.82
N ASP A 71 1.01 0.85 9.44
CA ASP A 71 1.56 0.14 10.60
C ASP A 71 0.93 0.56 11.95
N GLU A 72 -0.05 1.48 11.93
CA GLU A 72 -0.94 1.82 13.05
C GLU A 72 -2.42 1.51 12.73
N TYR A 73 -2.75 1.12 11.49
CA TYR A 73 -4.12 0.88 11.05
C TYR A 73 -4.61 -0.53 11.43
N HIS A 74 -5.73 -0.58 12.15
CA HIS A 74 -6.43 -1.82 12.51
C HIS A 74 -7.63 -1.98 11.58
N TRP A 75 -7.56 -2.91 10.65
CA TRP A 75 -8.53 -3.05 9.55
C TRP A 75 -9.97 -3.32 10.01
N MET A 76 -10.16 -3.94 11.18
CA MET A 76 -11.49 -4.19 11.74
C MET A 76 -12.22 -2.89 12.11
N ASP A 77 -11.50 -1.82 12.37
CA ASP A 77 -12.06 -0.50 12.64
C ASP A 77 -12.69 0.14 11.39
N GLY A 78 -12.27 -0.31 10.20
CA GLY A 78 -12.75 0.19 8.91
C GLY A 78 -13.78 -0.71 8.23
N ILE A 79 -14.49 -1.58 8.97
CA ILE A 79 -15.55 -2.44 8.43
C ILE A 79 -16.86 -2.32 9.21
N GLY A 80 -17.94 -2.87 8.66
CA GLY A 80 -19.26 -2.80 9.26
C GLY A 80 -19.94 -1.43 9.08
N PRO A 81 -21.07 -1.18 9.80
CA PRO A 81 -21.80 0.08 9.73
C PRO A 81 -20.92 1.27 10.10
N LYS A 82 -20.93 2.32 9.30
CA LYS A 82 -20.02 3.47 9.45
C LYS A 82 -20.20 4.21 10.77
N GLU A 83 -21.42 4.30 11.25
CA GLU A 83 -21.74 4.91 12.54
C GLU A 83 -21.15 4.20 13.75
N ASN A 84 -20.76 2.94 13.59
CA ASN A 84 -20.16 2.12 14.64
C ASN A 84 -18.63 2.02 14.53
N ARG A 85 -18.04 2.58 13.47
CA ARG A 85 -16.58 2.51 13.28
C ARG A 85 -15.87 3.44 14.27
N PRO A 86 -14.89 2.97 15.02
CA PRO A 86 -14.15 3.82 15.94
C PRO A 86 -13.33 4.85 15.17
N LYS A 87 -13.12 5.99 15.82
CA LYS A 87 -12.18 7.01 15.32
C LYS A 87 -10.80 6.74 15.87
N MET A 88 -9.78 7.12 15.11
CA MET A 88 -8.40 7.04 15.56
C MET A 88 -7.63 8.33 15.30
N VAL A 89 -6.56 8.55 16.03
CA VAL A 89 -5.62 9.65 15.77
C VAL A 89 -4.61 9.20 14.73
N ASN A 90 -4.42 9.95 13.68
CA ASN A 90 -3.35 9.75 12.72
C ASN A 90 -2.07 10.40 13.25
N ASN A 91 -1.28 9.67 14.02
CA ASN A 91 -0.07 10.18 14.66
C ASN A 91 1.03 10.53 13.67
N ASN A 92 1.04 9.88 12.52
CA ASN A 92 2.07 10.11 11.50
C ASN A 92 1.84 11.40 10.73
N TRP A 93 0.57 11.81 10.54
CA TRP A 93 0.23 12.90 9.64
C TRP A 93 -0.67 13.95 10.30
N GLY A 94 -0.06 14.79 11.12
CA GLY A 94 -0.69 16.01 11.66
C GLY A 94 -1.62 15.80 12.84
N GLY A 95 -1.69 14.63 13.44
CA GLY A 95 -2.57 14.34 14.59
C GLY A 95 -4.05 14.46 14.26
N THR A 96 -4.42 14.30 13.00
CA THR A 96 -5.83 14.41 12.55
C THR A 96 -6.64 13.20 13.01
N ILE A 97 -7.95 13.41 13.15
CA ILE A 97 -8.87 12.32 13.49
C ILE A 97 -9.35 11.64 12.22
N GLU A 98 -9.02 10.37 12.08
CA GLU A 98 -9.54 9.48 11.03
C GLU A 98 -10.86 8.88 11.52
N ASP A 99 -11.92 8.98 10.73
CA ASP A 99 -13.26 8.50 11.11
C ASP A 99 -13.54 7.07 10.63
N ASN A 100 -12.59 6.47 9.92
CA ASN A 100 -12.69 5.12 9.35
C ASN A 100 -13.88 4.92 8.39
N SER A 101 -14.47 6.00 7.85
CA SER A 101 -15.55 5.90 6.87
C SER A 101 -15.11 5.37 5.52
N PHE A 102 -13.79 5.40 5.26
CA PHE A 102 -13.14 4.73 4.13
C PHE A 102 -12.29 3.58 4.66
N GLY A 103 -12.74 2.36 4.43
CA GLY A 103 -12.08 1.15 4.91
C GLY A 103 -11.96 0.08 3.82
N THR A 104 -11.90 -1.17 4.22
CA THR A 104 -11.68 -2.32 3.31
C THR A 104 -12.68 -2.38 2.17
N HIS A 105 -13.99 -2.23 2.46
CA HIS A 105 -15.03 -2.30 1.44
C HIS A 105 -14.92 -1.15 0.45
N GLU A 106 -14.77 0.06 0.95
CA GLU A 106 -14.64 1.25 0.14
C GLU A 106 -13.40 1.16 -0.77
N PHE A 107 -12.27 0.72 -0.24
CA PHE A 107 -11.05 0.58 -1.04
C PHE A 107 -11.16 -0.50 -2.12
N LEU A 108 -11.61 -1.69 -1.77
CA LEU A 108 -11.68 -2.81 -2.72
C LEU A 108 -12.76 -2.59 -3.80
N ASN A 109 -13.88 -1.95 -3.45
CA ASN A 109 -14.90 -1.56 -4.41
C ASN A 109 -14.38 -0.47 -5.38
N LEU A 110 -13.56 0.46 -4.89
CA LEU A 110 -12.87 1.41 -5.75
C LEU A 110 -11.97 0.70 -6.78
N CYS A 111 -11.19 -0.28 -6.33
CA CYS A 111 -10.35 -1.05 -7.25
C CYS A 111 -11.17 -1.78 -8.33
N GLU A 112 -12.34 -2.32 -7.98
CA GLU A 112 -13.28 -2.91 -8.95
C GLU A 112 -13.80 -1.86 -9.95
N LEU A 113 -14.19 -0.68 -9.48
CA LEU A 113 -14.64 0.43 -10.35
C LEU A 113 -13.56 0.94 -11.31
N LEU A 114 -12.31 0.90 -10.88
CA LEU A 114 -11.15 1.30 -11.67
C LEU A 114 -10.64 0.17 -12.58
N GLY A 115 -11.01 -1.08 -12.31
CA GLY A 115 -10.46 -2.25 -12.98
C GLY A 115 -8.98 -2.48 -12.69
N CYS A 116 -8.50 -2.07 -11.52
CA CYS A 116 -7.10 -2.20 -11.11
C CYS A 116 -6.92 -3.26 -10.01
N GLU A 117 -5.70 -3.77 -9.90
CA GLU A 117 -5.35 -4.72 -8.84
C GLU A 117 -5.19 -4.00 -7.49
N PRO A 118 -5.82 -4.47 -6.41
CA PRO A 118 -5.56 -3.93 -5.09
C PRO A 118 -4.18 -4.37 -4.57
N TYR A 119 -3.52 -3.42 -3.89
CA TYR A 119 -2.33 -3.67 -3.10
C TYR A 119 -2.61 -3.24 -1.65
N ILE A 120 -2.70 -4.21 -0.76
CA ILE A 120 -2.96 -3.99 0.66
C ILE A 120 -1.64 -3.87 1.41
N SER A 121 -1.42 -2.77 2.12
CA SER A 121 -0.32 -2.63 3.08
C SER A 121 -0.77 -3.14 4.45
N ALA A 122 -0.25 -4.29 4.87
CA ALA A 122 -0.61 -4.90 6.15
C ALA A 122 0.20 -4.30 7.31
N ASN A 123 -0.44 -4.20 8.47
CA ASN A 123 0.15 -3.69 9.70
C ASN A 123 1.07 -4.74 10.34
N VAL A 124 2.37 -4.50 10.28
CA VAL A 124 3.41 -5.31 10.97
C VAL A 124 4.00 -4.55 12.17
N GLY A 125 3.76 -3.24 12.25
CA GLY A 125 4.23 -2.39 13.33
C GLY A 125 3.48 -2.65 14.64
N SER A 126 2.24 -2.18 14.76
CA SER A 126 1.39 -2.35 15.94
C SER A 126 0.44 -3.54 15.85
N GLY A 127 0.20 -4.09 14.65
CA GLY A 127 -0.71 -5.20 14.43
C GLY A 127 -0.16 -6.56 14.84
N THR A 128 -1.02 -7.58 14.69
CA THR A 128 -0.67 -8.96 14.99
C THR A 128 -0.73 -9.85 13.76
N VAL A 129 -0.03 -10.98 13.82
CA VAL A 129 -0.10 -12.02 12.77
C VAL A 129 -1.54 -12.51 12.57
N GLU A 130 -2.29 -12.66 13.65
CA GLU A 130 -3.69 -13.09 13.62
C GLU A 130 -4.56 -12.06 12.90
N GLU A 131 -4.35 -10.77 13.18
CA GLU A 131 -5.08 -9.68 12.55
C GLU A 131 -4.87 -9.67 11.03
N MET A 132 -3.63 -9.77 10.57
CA MET A 132 -3.35 -9.87 9.13
C MET A 132 -3.95 -11.12 8.50
N ALA A 133 -3.83 -12.27 9.16
CA ALA A 133 -4.39 -13.52 8.66
C ALA A 133 -5.92 -13.46 8.51
N LYS A 134 -6.61 -12.87 9.50
CA LYS A 134 -8.05 -12.63 9.45
C LYS A 134 -8.45 -11.64 8.36
N TRP A 135 -7.63 -10.61 8.12
CA TRP A 135 -7.91 -9.65 7.04
C TRP A 135 -7.85 -10.32 5.66
N VAL A 136 -6.83 -11.13 5.43
CA VAL A 136 -6.70 -11.90 4.19
C VAL A 136 -7.88 -12.86 4.00
N GLU A 137 -8.27 -13.58 5.05
CA GLU A 137 -9.45 -14.46 5.04
C GLU A 137 -10.73 -13.68 4.74
N TYR A 138 -10.92 -12.52 5.40
CA TYR A 138 -12.07 -11.64 5.19
C TYR A 138 -12.20 -11.20 3.73
N MET A 139 -11.10 -10.79 3.13
CA MET A 139 -11.09 -10.28 1.77
C MET A 139 -11.26 -11.38 0.71
N THR A 140 -10.66 -12.55 0.92
CA THR A 140 -10.40 -13.49 -0.18
C THR A 140 -11.03 -14.89 -0.03
N SER A 141 -11.58 -15.25 1.13
CA SER A 141 -12.22 -16.55 1.30
C SER A 141 -13.68 -16.55 0.83
N GLU A 142 -14.03 -17.53 -0.01
CA GLU A 142 -15.41 -17.78 -0.47
C GLU A 142 -16.16 -18.80 0.42
N GLY A 143 -15.44 -19.55 1.25
CA GLY A 143 -15.98 -20.60 2.09
C GLY A 143 -16.90 -20.10 3.22
N ASP A 144 -17.33 -21.01 4.07
CA ASP A 144 -18.13 -20.71 5.27
C ASP A 144 -17.24 -20.52 6.51
N SER A 145 -16.20 -19.69 6.34
CA SER A 145 -15.27 -19.35 7.42
C SER A 145 -15.80 -18.18 8.25
N PRO A 146 -15.32 -17.99 9.49
CA PRO A 146 -15.76 -16.87 10.33
C PRO A 146 -15.62 -15.50 9.68
N MET A 147 -14.49 -15.24 9.02
CA MET A 147 -14.24 -13.94 8.40
C MET A 147 -15.02 -13.77 7.09
N ALA A 148 -15.23 -14.83 6.32
CA ALA A 148 -16.13 -14.79 5.16
C ALA A 148 -17.59 -14.55 5.56
N ARG A 149 -18.06 -15.14 6.67
CA ARG A 149 -19.38 -14.83 7.23
C ARG A 149 -19.49 -13.37 7.66
N LEU A 150 -18.46 -12.84 8.35
CA LEU A 150 -18.42 -11.43 8.76
C LEU A 150 -18.47 -10.48 7.55
N ARG A 151 -17.74 -10.80 6.46
CA ARG A 151 -17.82 -10.03 5.22
C ARG A 151 -19.24 -9.96 4.67
N ARG A 152 -19.94 -11.14 4.64
CA ARG A 152 -21.34 -11.21 4.18
C ARG A 152 -22.28 -10.41 5.07
N GLN A 153 -22.10 -10.48 6.38
CA GLN A 153 -22.87 -9.66 7.34
C GLN A 153 -22.66 -8.17 7.10
N ASN A 154 -21.48 -7.78 6.65
CA ASN A 154 -21.15 -6.42 6.28
C ASN A 154 -21.55 -6.05 4.84
N GLY A 155 -22.41 -6.85 4.20
CA GLY A 155 -23.04 -6.53 2.92
C GLY A 155 -22.27 -6.94 1.67
N ARG A 156 -21.18 -7.69 1.81
CA ARG A 156 -20.43 -8.21 0.64
C ARG A 156 -20.46 -9.73 0.60
N ASP A 157 -21.22 -10.27 -0.32
CA ASP A 157 -21.38 -11.71 -0.46
C ASP A 157 -20.13 -12.39 -1.04
N LYS A 158 -19.68 -11.97 -2.22
CA LYS A 158 -18.51 -12.53 -2.90
C LYS A 158 -17.19 -11.97 -2.37
N ALA A 159 -16.18 -12.81 -2.29
CA ALA A 159 -14.81 -12.36 -2.01
C ALA A 159 -14.29 -11.44 -3.13
N TRP A 160 -13.34 -10.59 -2.76
CA TRP A 160 -12.57 -9.83 -3.74
C TRP A 160 -11.38 -10.65 -4.24
N LYS A 161 -10.84 -10.23 -5.38
CA LYS A 161 -9.53 -10.68 -5.85
C LYS A 161 -8.48 -9.70 -5.37
N VAL A 162 -7.63 -10.15 -4.47
CA VAL A 162 -6.50 -9.36 -3.95
C VAL A 162 -5.21 -9.98 -4.45
N LYS A 163 -4.47 -9.23 -5.25
CA LYS A 163 -3.22 -9.72 -5.83
C LYS A 163 -2.03 -9.43 -4.94
N PHE A 164 -1.85 -8.19 -4.50
CA PHE A 164 -0.66 -7.75 -3.81
C PHE A 164 -0.93 -7.53 -2.32
N ILE A 165 -0.01 -8.02 -1.50
CA ILE A 165 0.00 -7.73 -0.07
C ILE A 165 1.42 -7.36 0.36
N GLY A 166 1.57 -6.14 0.89
CA GLY A 166 2.78 -5.68 1.56
C GLY A 166 2.77 -6.15 3.01
N VAL A 167 3.80 -6.85 3.40
CA VAL A 167 4.00 -7.32 4.79
C VAL A 167 4.85 -6.27 5.51
N GLY A 168 4.20 -5.22 6.01
CA GLY A 168 4.84 -4.06 6.61
C GLY A 168 5.17 -2.96 5.60
N ASN A 169 5.51 -1.79 6.13
CA ASN A 169 5.94 -0.61 5.39
C ASN A 169 7.06 0.09 6.17
N GLU A 170 8.16 0.45 5.49
CA GLU A 170 9.28 1.20 6.10
C GLU A 170 9.63 0.70 7.50
N SER A 171 9.76 -0.61 7.65
CA SER A 171 9.92 -1.26 8.95
C SER A 171 11.22 -0.87 9.67
N TRP A 172 12.19 -0.34 8.93
CA TRP A 172 13.42 0.30 9.43
C TRP A 172 13.17 1.68 10.07
N GLY A 173 12.03 2.30 9.80
CA GLY A 173 11.63 3.63 10.26
C GLY A 173 10.27 3.62 10.93
N CYS A 174 9.31 4.37 10.38
CA CYS A 174 7.98 4.54 10.96
C CYS A 174 7.19 3.23 11.13
N GLY A 175 7.51 2.20 10.37
CA GLY A 175 6.91 0.87 10.51
C GLY A 175 7.46 0.03 11.67
N GLY A 176 8.20 0.64 12.61
CA GLY A 176 8.59 -0.04 13.85
C GLY A 176 10.06 0.08 14.26
N SER A 177 10.88 0.87 13.53
CA SER A 177 12.33 1.09 13.81
C SER A 177 13.08 -0.22 14.02
N MET A 178 12.85 -1.19 13.17
CA MET A 178 13.35 -2.55 13.28
C MET A 178 14.77 -2.68 12.70
N ARG A 179 15.53 -3.63 13.24
CA ARG A 179 16.73 -4.13 12.58
C ARG A 179 16.33 -5.10 11.46
N PRO A 180 17.12 -5.23 10.39
CA PRO A 180 16.76 -6.07 9.25
C PRO A 180 16.57 -7.55 9.61
N GLU A 181 17.36 -8.09 10.56
CA GLU A 181 17.22 -9.48 11.03
C GLU A 181 15.88 -9.68 11.76
N TYR A 182 15.49 -8.74 12.61
CA TYR A 182 14.24 -8.82 13.34
C TYR A 182 13.04 -8.73 12.40
N TYR A 183 13.09 -7.79 11.43
CA TYR A 183 12.04 -7.72 10.41
C TYR A 183 12.00 -8.99 9.55
N ALA A 184 13.15 -9.57 9.18
CA ALA A 184 13.18 -10.83 8.44
C ALA A 184 12.46 -11.97 9.21
N ASP A 185 12.65 -12.06 10.53
CA ASP A 185 11.96 -13.03 11.37
C ASP A 185 10.47 -12.75 11.48
N LEU A 186 10.07 -11.48 11.61
CA LEU A 186 8.65 -11.08 11.57
C LEU A 186 8.04 -11.39 10.20
N TYR A 187 8.70 -11.03 9.10
CA TYR A 187 8.22 -11.35 7.75
C TYR A 187 8.00 -12.85 7.58
N ARG A 188 8.94 -13.68 8.03
CA ARG A 188 8.82 -15.14 8.00
C ARG A 188 7.57 -15.60 8.72
N ARG A 189 7.32 -15.06 9.91
CA ARG A 189 6.16 -15.39 10.74
C ARG A 189 4.86 -14.93 10.08
N TYR A 190 4.75 -13.66 9.69
CA TYR A 190 3.56 -13.09 9.06
C TYR A 190 3.23 -13.78 7.73
N SER A 191 4.22 -13.94 6.85
CA SER A 191 4.03 -14.58 5.55
C SER A 191 3.58 -16.04 5.63
N THR A 192 3.92 -16.74 6.71
CA THR A 192 3.48 -18.12 6.98
C THR A 192 1.97 -18.20 7.18
N TYR A 193 1.38 -17.25 7.89
CA TYR A 193 -0.05 -17.22 8.19
C TYR A 193 -0.87 -16.44 7.16
N CYS A 194 -0.23 -15.68 6.29
CA CYS A 194 -0.85 -15.02 5.14
C CYS A 194 -1.11 -16.06 4.05
N ARG A 195 -2.26 -16.72 4.10
CA ARG A 195 -2.60 -17.87 3.26
C ARG A 195 -3.36 -17.47 2.01
N ASN A 196 -3.28 -18.31 0.99
CA ASN A 196 -4.11 -18.20 -0.19
C ASN A 196 -5.44 -18.90 0.06
N TYR A 197 -6.56 -18.26 -0.31
CA TYR A 197 -7.91 -18.81 -0.20
C TYR A 197 -8.54 -18.91 -1.59
N ASP A 198 -9.28 -19.98 -1.84
CA ASP A 198 -10.18 -20.16 -2.97
C ASP A 198 -9.60 -19.76 -4.34
N GLY A 199 -8.34 -20.17 -4.58
CA GLY A 199 -7.60 -19.86 -5.81
C GLY A 199 -7.09 -18.43 -5.91
N ASN A 200 -7.31 -17.59 -4.90
CA ASN A 200 -6.70 -16.28 -4.82
C ASN A 200 -5.25 -16.39 -4.37
N ARG A 201 -4.31 -16.34 -5.30
CA ARG A 201 -2.89 -16.33 -4.98
C ARG A 201 -2.40 -14.92 -4.68
N LEU A 202 -1.88 -14.71 -3.49
CA LEU A 202 -1.25 -13.46 -3.07
C LEU A 202 0.18 -13.38 -3.56
N PHE A 203 0.57 -12.21 -4.03
CA PHE A 203 1.95 -11.81 -4.27
C PHE A 203 2.43 -11.04 -3.03
N LYS A 204 3.29 -11.67 -2.23
CA LYS A 204 3.74 -11.17 -0.94
C LYS A 204 5.00 -10.33 -1.09
N ILE A 205 4.90 -9.07 -0.66
CA ILE A 205 5.96 -8.07 -0.84
C ILE A 205 6.54 -7.74 0.54
N ALA A 206 7.84 -7.92 0.69
CA ALA A 206 8.54 -7.52 1.90
C ALA A 206 8.81 -6.00 1.90
N SER A 207 8.81 -5.38 3.09
CA SER A 207 9.29 -4.02 3.29
C SER A 207 10.78 -3.96 3.01
N GLY A 208 11.16 -3.27 1.95
CA GLY A 208 12.54 -3.16 1.48
C GLY A 208 13.26 -1.95 2.04
N ALA A 209 14.44 -1.72 1.52
CA ALA A 209 15.38 -0.73 2.01
C ALA A 209 14.91 0.71 1.81
N SER A 210 15.50 1.62 2.60
CA SER A 210 15.55 3.04 2.32
C SER A 210 16.82 3.35 1.55
N ASP A 211 16.68 4.03 0.43
CA ASP A 211 17.79 4.55 -0.37
C ASP A 211 18.91 3.51 -0.58
N TYR A 212 20.09 3.76 -0.04
CA TYR A 212 21.30 2.94 -0.20
C TYR A 212 21.52 1.92 0.91
N ASP A 213 20.51 1.57 1.71
CA ASP A 213 20.67 0.54 2.74
C ASP A 213 20.76 -0.86 2.13
N TYR A 214 21.90 -1.15 1.52
CA TYR A 214 22.18 -2.47 0.95
C TYR A 214 22.17 -3.57 1.99
N ASN A 215 22.55 -3.28 3.26
CA ASN A 215 22.56 -4.26 4.34
C ASN A 215 21.15 -4.76 4.64
N TRP A 216 20.14 -3.87 4.59
CA TRP A 216 18.74 -4.26 4.74
C TRP A 216 18.34 -5.29 3.66
N THR A 217 18.58 -4.96 2.41
CA THR A 217 18.25 -5.82 1.27
C THR A 217 18.99 -7.14 1.32
N GLU A 218 20.30 -7.12 1.56
CA GLU A 218 21.13 -8.32 1.66
C GLU A 218 20.66 -9.26 2.77
N THR A 219 20.36 -8.70 3.95
CA THR A 219 19.86 -9.46 5.09
C THR A 219 18.53 -10.14 4.78
N LEU A 220 17.60 -9.40 4.16
CA LEU A 220 16.30 -9.98 3.76
C LEU A 220 16.47 -11.08 2.71
N MET A 221 17.28 -10.85 1.68
CA MET A 221 17.49 -11.84 0.63
C MET A 221 18.11 -13.12 1.17
N LYS A 222 19.08 -13.02 2.10
CA LYS A 222 19.69 -14.18 2.75
C LYS A 222 18.72 -14.95 3.63
N ASN A 223 17.88 -14.27 4.40
CA ASN A 223 17.05 -14.90 5.44
C ASN A 223 15.68 -15.34 4.93
N VAL A 224 15.06 -14.58 4.02
CA VAL A 224 13.67 -14.78 3.60
C VAL A 224 13.44 -14.65 2.09
N GLY A 225 14.48 -14.48 1.27
CA GLY A 225 14.36 -14.29 -0.18
C GLY A 225 13.52 -15.35 -0.88
N GLY A 226 13.63 -16.62 -0.48
CA GLY A 226 12.81 -17.71 -1.01
C GLY A 226 11.36 -17.76 -0.52
N ARG A 227 10.93 -16.81 0.34
CA ARG A 227 9.57 -16.74 0.92
C ARG A 227 8.77 -15.54 0.45
N MET A 228 9.41 -14.59 -0.21
CA MET A 228 8.77 -13.39 -0.76
C MET A 228 8.69 -13.47 -2.28
N ASP A 229 7.63 -12.88 -2.83
CA ASP A 229 7.43 -12.75 -4.27
C ASP A 229 8.02 -11.43 -4.79
N GLY A 230 8.22 -10.45 -3.90
CA GLY A 230 8.80 -9.15 -4.19
C GLY A 230 9.33 -8.44 -2.95
N ILE A 231 10.09 -7.39 -3.19
CA ILE A 231 10.58 -6.47 -2.18
C ILE A 231 10.30 -5.04 -2.64
N SER A 232 9.79 -4.17 -1.77
CA SER A 232 9.63 -2.75 -2.06
C SER A 232 10.95 -2.02 -1.86
N LEU A 233 11.17 -0.97 -2.64
CA LEU A 233 12.28 -0.04 -2.44
C LEU A 233 11.68 1.35 -2.26
N HIS A 234 12.10 2.05 -1.21
CA HIS A 234 11.74 3.44 -0.99
C HIS A 234 12.94 4.32 -1.21
N TYR A 235 12.83 5.20 -2.17
CA TYR A 235 13.90 6.13 -2.53
C TYR A 235 13.34 7.54 -2.70
N TYR A 236 13.92 8.49 -1.97
CA TYR A 236 13.56 9.89 -2.07
C TYR A 236 14.61 10.65 -2.88
N THR A 237 14.17 11.34 -3.92
CA THR A 237 14.96 12.30 -4.67
C THR A 237 14.63 13.70 -4.18
N VAL A 238 15.52 14.29 -3.39
CA VAL A 238 15.36 15.62 -2.82
C VAL A 238 16.67 16.40 -2.91
N THR A 239 16.58 17.71 -3.07
CA THR A 239 17.75 18.58 -3.18
C THR A 239 18.44 18.85 -1.84
N GLY A 240 17.90 18.34 -0.75
CA GLY A 240 18.50 18.42 0.60
C GLY A 240 17.52 17.98 1.67
N TRP A 241 18.07 17.47 2.79
CA TRP A 241 17.31 17.05 3.96
C TRP A 241 17.41 18.03 5.13
N ASN A 242 17.84 19.28 4.90
CA ASN A 242 18.05 20.29 5.94
C ASN A 242 16.71 20.81 6.51
N GLY A 243 15.95 19.93 7.14
CA GLY A 243 14.65 20.24 7.76
C GLY A 243 13.48 20.41 6.79
N SER A 244 13.71 20.35 5.47
CA SER A 244 12.67 20.34 4.46
C SER A 244 13.10 19.56 3.23
N LYS A 245 12.14 19.05 2.47
CA LYS A 245 12.40 18.36 1.19
C LYS A 245 12.71 19.32 0.03
N GLY A 246 12.96 20.61 0.33
CA GLY A 246 13.20 21.65 -0.65
C GLY A 246 11.92 22.31 -1.16
N SER A 247 12.09 23.32 -2.02
CA SER A 247 10.99 24.05 -2.65
C SER A 247 10.52 23.34 -3.93
N ALA A 248 9.21 23.20 -4.11
CA ALA A 248 8.64 22.67 -5.34
C ALA A 248 8.78 23.62 -6.54
N THR A 249 9.04 24.91 -6.30
CA THR A 249 9.09 25.94 -7.34
C THR A 249 10.45 26.64 -7.47
N ASN A 250 11.33 26.45 -6.49
CA ASN A 250 12.66 27.03 -6.49
C ASN A 250 13.71 25.95 -6.14
N PHE A 251 14.19 25.26 -7.14
CA PHE A 251 15.17 24.18 -7.02
C PHE A 251 16.19 24.21 -8.17
N ASN A 252 17.37 23.66 -7.94
CA ASN A 252 18.37 23.47 -8.99
C ASN A 252 18.00 22.23 -9.82
N LYS A 253 17.78 22.44 -11.12
CA LYS A 253 17.42 21.34 -12.05
C LYS A 253 18.52 20.30 -12.19
N ASP A 254 19.79 20.74 -12.19
CA ASP A 254 20.91 19.83 -12.38
C ASP A 254 21.07 18.89 -11.19
N ASP A 255 20.89 19.40 -9.96
CA ASP A 255 20.89 18.57 -8.75
C ASP A 255 19.74 17.54 -8.78
N TYR A 256 18.59 17.95 -9.31
CA TYR A 256 17.44 17.05 -9.45
C TYR A 256 17.71 15.95 -10.48
N TYR A 257 18.28 16.29 -11.64
CA TYR A 257 18.66 15.31 -12.66
C TYR A 257 19.75 14.36 -12.20
N LEU A 258 20.76 14.82 -11.48
CA LEU A 258 21.80 13.98 -10.90
C LEU A 258 21.21 12.98 -9.90
N SER A 259 20.27 13.40 -9.07
CA SER A 259 19.57 12.51 -8.14
C SER A 259 18.76 11.44 -8.86
N LEU A 260 18.04 11.79 -9.95
CA LEU A 260 17.32 10.82 -10.78
C LEU A 260 18.23 9.80 -11.45
N LEU A 261 19.42 10.21 -11.91
CA LEU A 261 20.41 9.31 -12.52
C LEU A 261 20.91 8.26 -11.53
N HIS A 262 21.04 8.61 -10.25
CA HIS A 262 21.41 7.64 -9.21
C HIS A 262 20.38 6.53 -9.02
N ILE A 263 19.09 6.80 -9.23
CA ILE A 263 18.03 5.79 -9.16
C ILE A 263 18.10 4.83 -10.35
N SER A 264 18.46 5.35 -11.52
CA SER A 264 18.48 4.58 -12.77
C SER A 264 19.79 3.80 -13.00
N GLU A 265 20.87 4.14 -12.32
CA GLU A 265 22.19 3.50 -12.43
C GLU A 265 22.74 3.06 -11.06
N PRO A 266 22.08 2.11 -10.36
CA PRO A 266 22.49 1.70 -9.00
C PRO A 266 23.77 0.86 -8.96
N THR A 267 24.39 0.59 -10.10
CA THR A 267 25.51 -0.35 -10.21
C THR A 267 26.77 0.33 -10.77
N ARG A 268 27.39 1.16 -9.99
CA ARG A 268 28.81 1.41 -10.11
C ARG A 268 29.50 1.18 -8.78
#